data_f666383801f47d3b2c04d280366278c2
#
_entry.id   f666383801f47d3b2c04d280366278c2
#
_cell.length_a   1.000
_cell.length_b   1.000
_cell.length_c   1.000
_cell.angle_alpha   90.00
_cell.angle_beta   90.00
_cell.angle_gamma   90.00
#
_symmetry.space_group_name_H-M   'P 1'
#
loop_
_entity.id
_entity.type
_entity.pdbx_description
1 polymer ?
#
loop_
_entity_poly.entity_id
_entity_poly.type
_entity_poly.pdbx_seq_one_letter_code
_entity_poly.pdbx_strand_id
1 'polypeptide(L)'
;MAGDKVVEAAIRTVPDFPRPGVLFYDITGILMKPEAFARCIDRMAALYDRTALDAVAAVESRGFLFAAPYACRRRLPLVLLRKKGKLPGETLQAGFALEYGEDVIEVHKSDLSPGMKVLLVDDLIATGGTLRAAAGLIAQAGARVVEIFGVVGLPFLDHASALKDFRVTTLVQFASEHA
;
A
#
# COMPACT_ATOMS: atom_id res chain seq x y z
N MET A 1 -7.84 -3.02 -16.40
CA MET A 1 -9.03 -2.15 -16.18
C MET A 1 -8.66 -0.74 -16.62
N ALA A 2 -9.55 0.02 -17.26
CA ALA A 2 -9.29 1.45 -17.51
C ALA A 2 -9.10 2.14 -16.15
N GLY A 3 -8.07 2.98 -16.03
CA GLY A 3 -7.76 3.70 -14.80
C GLY A 3 -8.92 4.58 -14.35
N ASP A 4 -9.02 4.85 -13.04
CA ASP A 4 -10.04 5.75 -12.51
C ASP A 4 -9.66 7.21 -12.80
N LYS A 5 -10.28 7.79 -13.83
CA LYS A 5 -9.94 9.13 -14.34
C LYS A 5 -10.11 10.24 -13.29
N VAL A 6 -11.01 10.09 -12.32
CA VAL A 6 -11.20 11.08 -11.25
C VAL A 6 -10.00 11.07 -10.30
N VAL A 7 -9.54 9.87 -9.95
CA VAL A 7 -8.35 9.70 -9.09
C VAL A 7 -7.10 10.14 -9.85
N GLU A 8 -6.96 9.72 -11.11
CA GLU A 8 -5.82 10.07 -11.97
C GLU A 8 -5.64 11.59 -12.11
N ALA A 9 -6.72 12.33 -12.39
CA ALA A 9 -6.72 13.79 -12.53
C ALA A 9 -6.44 14.54 -11.20
N ALA A 10 -6.41 13.85 -10.09
CA ALA A 10 -6.08 14.41 -8.78
C ALA A 10 -4.60 14.24 -8.42
N ILE A 11 -3.87 13.37 -9.10
CA ILE A 11 -2.45 13.13 -8.88
C ILE A 11 -1.67 14.25 -9.56
N ARG A 12 -0.74 14.86 -8.83
CA ARG A 12 0.16 15.87 -9.37
C ARG A 12 1.45 15.22 -9.86
N THR A 13 2.00 15.73 -10.93
CA THR A 13 3.33 15.33 -11.40
C THR A 13 4.34 16.42 -11.08
N VAL A 14 5.50 16.03 -10.55
CA VAL A 14 6.62 16.92 -10.24
C VAL A 14 7.84 16.41 -10.99
N PRO A 15 8.28 17.12 -12.06
CA PRO A 15 9.48 16.73 -12.78
C PRO A 15 10.73 16.95 -11.93
N ASP A 16 11.78 16.19 -12.22
CA ASP A 16 13.09 16.28 -11.60
C ASP A 16 13.12 16.14 -10.07
N PHE A 17 12.21 15.34 -9.50
CA PHE A 17 12.15 15.05 -8.07
C PHE A 17 12.21 13.52 -7.80
N PRO A 18 12.98 13.02 -6.81
CA PRO A 18 13.93 13.76 -5.93
C PRO A 18 15.28 14.10 -6.61
N ARG A 19 15.45 13.71 -7.87
CA ARG A 19 16.67 13.96 -8.67
C ARG A 19 16.30 14.24 -10.14
N PRO A 20 17.18 14.94 -10.90
CA PRO A 20 16.97 15.19 -12.32
C PRO A 20 16.62 13.91 -13.11
N GLY A 21 15.66 14.00 -14.03
CA GLY A 21 15.21 12.92 -14.89
C GLY A 21 14.10 12.03 -14.29
N VAL A 22 13.74 12.21 -13.01
CA VAL A 22 12.64 11.44 -12.37
C VAL A 22 11.36 12.25 -12.39
N LEU A 23 10.27 11.66 -12.90
CA LEU A 23 8.93 12.21 -12.76
C LEU A 23 8.26 11.64 -11.51
N PHE A 24 8.05 12.48 -10.51
CA PHE A 24 7.42 12.09 -9.26
C PHE A 24 5.90 12.22 -9.33
N TYR A 25 5.20 11.17 -8.93
CA TYR A 25 3.74 11.15 -8.83
C TYR A 25 3.31 11.46 -7.40
N ASP A 26 2.87 12.71 -7.18
CA ASP A 26 2.46 13.18 -5.86
C ASP A 26 0.99 12.87 -5.59
N ILE A 27 0.77 11.84 -4.79
CA ILE A 27 -0.57 11.38 -4.39
C ILE A 27 -1.26 12.33 -3.40
N THR A 28 -0.52 13.25 -2.79
CA THR A 28 -1.13 14.19 -1.84
C THR A 28 -2.14 15.12 -2.50
N GLY A 29 -2.06 15.28 -3.82
CA GLY A 29 -3.09 15.95 -4.62
C GLY A 29 -4.49 15.33 -4.47
N ILE A 30 -4.57 13.99 -4.28
CA ILE A 30 -5.82 13.28 -4.03
C ILE A 30 -6.47 13.77 -2.73
N LEU A 31 -5.66 13.97 -1.67
CA LEU A 31 -6.13 14.39 -0.36
C LEU A 31 -6.71 15.80 -0.35
N MET A 32 -6.24 16.65 -1.29
CA MET A 32 -6.73 18.02 -1.47
C MET A 32 -8.03 18.11 -2.27
N LYS A 33 -8.49 16.98 -2.85
CA LYS A 33 -9.73 16.87 -3.61
C LYS A 33 -10.66 15.86 -2.92
N PRO A 34 -11.61 16.31 -2.08
CA PRO A 34 -12.48 15.42 -1.29
C PRO A 34 -13.20 14.35 -2.14
N GLU A 35 -13.62 14.70 -3.35
CA GLU A 35 -14.28 13.78 -4.27
C GLU A 35 -13.34 12.65 -4.75
N ALA A 36 -12.10 12.99 -5.07
CA ALA A 36 -11.10 12.00 -5.49
C ALA A 36 -10.71 11.07 -4.32
N PHE A 37 -10.56 11.64 -3.12
CA PHE A 37 -10.27 10.86 -1.93
C PHE A 37 -11.42 9.91 -1.59
N ALA A 38 -12.66 10.42 -1.53
CA ALA A 38 -13.85 9.58 -1.33
C ALA A 38 -13.95 8.48 -2.40
N ARG A 39 -13.67 8.83 -3.66
CA ARG A 39 -13.67 7.88 -4.78
C ARG A 39 -12.69 6.72 -4.55
N CYS A 40 -11.49 6.98 -4.02
CA CYS A 40 -10.54 5.90 -3.68
C CYS A 40 -11.16 4.91 -2.68
N ILE A 41 -11.78 5.42 -1.62
CA ILE A 41 -12.39 4.59 -0.58
C ILE A 41 -13.60 3.82 -1.11
N ASP A 42 -14.43 4.46 -1.93
CA ASP A 42 -15.59 3.81 -2.56
C ASP A 42 -15.17 2.69 -3.50
N ARG A 43 -14.10 2.91 -4.28
CA ARG A 43 -13.54 1.89 -5.16
C ARG A 43 -12.98 0.69 -4.39
N MET A 44 -12.24 0.95 -3.30
CA MET A 44 -11.79 -0.11 -2.40
C MET A 44 -12.96 -0.89 -1.84
N ALA A 45 -14.00 -0.19 -1.34
CA ALA A 45 -15.19 -0.83 -0.78
C ALA A 45 -15.88 -1.72 -1.82
N ALA A 46 -16.05 -1.25 -3.05
CA ALA A 46 -16.68 -2.02 -4.12
C ALA A 46 -15.86 -3.24 -4.56
N LEU A 47 -14.52 -3.10 -4.64
CA LEU A 47 -13.61 -4.19 -5.02
C LEU A 47 -13.64 -5.35 -4.02
N TYR A 48 -13.72 -5.03 -2.72
CA TYR A 48 -13.60 -6.02 -1.65
C TYR A 48 -14.92 -6.26 -0.89
N ASP A 49 -16.07 -5.86 -1.44
CA ASP A 49 -17.37 -5.99 -0.80
C ASP A 49 -17.68 -7.44 -0.40
N ARG A 50 -17.38 -8.39 -1.29
CA ARG A 50 -17.61 -9.83 -1.09
C ARG A 50 -16.39 -10.61 -0.62
N THR A 51 -15.28 -9.90 -0.37
CA THR A 51 -14.05 -10.55 0.09
C THR A 51 -14.07 -10.70 1.60
N ALA A 52 -13.91 -11.93 2.06
CA ALA A 52 -13.78 -12.21 3.49
C ALA A 52 -12.42 -11.71 3.97
N LEU A 53 -12.41 -10.67 4.77
CA LEU A 53 -11.24 -10.04 5.38
C LEU A 53 -11.44 -10.02 6.90
N ASP A 54 -10.36 -10.32 7.63
CA ASP A 54 -10.31 -10.24 9.09
C ASP A 54 -9.61 -8.95 9.56
N ALA A 55 -8.74 -8.38 8.73
CA ALA A 55 -8.05 -7.12 8.99
C ALA A 55 -7.64 -6.41 7.70
N VAL A 56 -7.36 -5.12 7.83
CA VAL A 56 -6.61 -4.32 6.85
C VAL A 56 -5.23 -4.05 7.43
N ALA A 57 -4.18 -4.22 6.67
CA ALA A 57 -2.83 -3.84 7.06
C ALA A 57 -2.33 -2.73 6.13
N ALA A 58 -1.54 -1.81 6.65
CA ALA A 58 -1.00 -0.72 5.84
C ALA A 58 0.44 -0.37 6.23
N VAL A 59 1.21 0.06 5.22
CA VAL A 59 2.61 0.45 5.39
C VAL A 59 2.72 1.95 5.68
N GLU A 60 3.61 2.29 6.64
CA GLU A 60 3.94 3.67 6.98
C GLU A 60 4.48 4.41 5.76
N SER A 61 4.04 5.61 5.49
CA SER A 61 3.03 6.34 6.25
C SER A 61 1.79 6.67 5.41
N ARG A 62 1.96 6.85 4.09
CA ARG A 62 0.86 7.31 3.21
C ARG A 62 -0.20 6.23 2.98
N GLY A 63 0.17 4.95 3.04
CA GLY A 63 -0.78 3.85 3.00
C GLY A 63 -1.88 3.95 4.08
N PHE A 64 -1.52 4.49 5.26
CA PHE A 64 -2.48 4.69 6.37
C PHE A 64 -3.65 5.59 6.00
N LEU A 65 -3.42 6.59 5.13
CA LEU A 65 -4.43 7.57 4.75
C LEU A 65 -5.61 6.95 4.00
N PHE A 66 -5.36 5.89 3.25
CA PHE A 66 -6.38 5.15 2.51
C PHE A 66 -6.91 3.94 3.30
N ALA A 67 -6.03 3.26 4.03
CA ALA A 67 -6.39 2.09 4.79
C ALA A 67 -7.30 2.42 5.98
N ALA A 68 -7.03 3.52 6.71
CA ALA A 68 -7.80 3.88 7.90
C ALA A 68 -9.29 4.16 7.61
N PRO A 69 -9.66 5.03 6.66
CA PRO A 69 -11.07 5.26 6.34
C PRO A 69 -11.75 4.03 5.77
N TYR A 70 -11.02 3.20 4.99
CA TYR A 70 -11.55 1.94 4.48
C TYR A 70 -11.81 0.93 5.61
N ALA A 71 -10.85 0.72 6.50
CA ALA A 71 -11.00 -0.19 7.66
C ALA A 71 -12.16 0.24 8.56
N CYS A 72 -12.27 1.54 8.84
CA CYS A 72 -13.38 2.13 9.60
C CYS A 72 -14.73 1.83 8.93
N ARG A 73 -14.86 2.07 7.62
CA ARG A 73 -16.06 1.80 6.83
C ARG A 73 -16.47 0.32 6.86
N ARG A 74 -15.48 -0.59 6.81
CA ARG A 74 -15.69 -2.05 6.83
C ARG A 74 -15.79 -2.61 8.25
N ARG A 75 -15.59 -1.79 9.29
CA ARG A 75 -15.51 -2.22 10.70
C ARG A 75 -14.48 -3.34 10.91
N LEU A 76 -13.33 -3.19 10.26
CA LEU A 76 -12.20 -4.11 10.37
C LEU A 76 -11.08 -3.48 11.21
N PRO A 77 -10.30 -4.29 11.94
CA PRO A 77 -9.07 -3.83 12.57
C PRO A 77 -8.10 -3.31 11.50
N LEU A 78 -7.29 -2.30 11.90
CA LEU A 78 -6.20 -1.77 11.09
C LEU A 78 -4.86 -2.13 11.72
N VAL A 79 -4.10 -2.96 11.05
CA VAL A 79 -2.75 -3.38 11.45
C VAL A 79 -1.73 -2.43 10.84
N LEU A 80 -0.86 -1.86 11.67
CA LEU A 80 0.13 -0.89 11.23
C LEU A 80 1.49 -1.57 11.02
N LEU A 81 2.03 -1.47 9.81
CA LEU A 81 3.42 -1.81 9.52
C LEU A 81 4.23 -0.53 9.50
N ARG A 82 5.18 -0.40 10.43
CA ARG A 82 5.91 0.84 10.66
C ARG A 82 7.42 0.64 10.53
N LYS A 83 8.13 1.73 10.34
CA LYS A 83 9.60 1.74 10.43
C LYS A 83 10.06 1.36 11.82
N LYS A 84 11.18 0.65 11.92
CA LYS A 84 11.77 0.18 13.19
C LYS A 84 11.83 1.27 14.25
N GLY A 85 11.42 0.91 15.48
CA GLY A 85 11.43 1.80 16.65
C GLY A 85 10.24 2.76 16.72
N LYS A 86 9.22 2.58 15.88
CA LYS A 86 7.99 3.40 15.91
C LYS A 86 6.83 2.73 16.64
N LEU A 87 6.92 1.44 16.92
CA LEU A 87 5.93 0.69 17.69
C LEU A 87 6.47 0.34 19.07
N PRO A 88 5.73 0.62 20.16
CA PRO A 88 6.11 0.18 21.50
C PRO A 88 5.80 -1.32 21.69
N GLY A 89 6.51 -1.96 22.61
CA GLY A 89 6.25 -3.36 23.00
C GLY A 89 6.85 -4.39 22.05
N GLU A 90 6.27 -5.59 22.02
CA GLU A 90 6.79 -6.71 21.23
C GLU A 90 6.38 -6.63 19.76
N THR A 91 7.36 -6.64 18.88
CA THR A 91 7.18 -6.58 17.44
C THR A 91 7.83 -7.76 16.72
N LEU A 92 7.30 -8.09 15.54
CA LEU A 92 8.01 -8.83 14.51
C LEU A 92 8.68 -7.82 13.57
N GLN A 93 9.86 -8.15 13.07
CA GLN A 93 10.64 -7.24 12.21
C GLN A 93 11.12 -7.96 10.95
N ALA A 94 11.15 -7.23 9.83
CA ALA A 94 11.76 -7.68 8.58
C ALA A 94 12.56 -6.55 7.93
N GLY A 95 13.79 -6.87 7.53
CA GLY A 95 14.60 -6.01 6.69
C GLY A 95 14.20 -6.13 5.21
N PHE A 96 14.36 -5.05 4.46
CA PHE A 96 14.23 -5.05 3.01
C PHE A 96 15.24 -4.07 2.39
N ALA A 97 15.74 -4.46 1.22
CA ALA A 97 16.67 -3.63 0.49
C ALA A 97 15.94 -2.41 -0.12
N LEU A 98 16.55 -1.26 0.02
CA LEU A 98 16.21 -0.04 -0.73
C LEU A 98 17.20 0.14 -1.88
N GLU A 99 16.90 1.07 -2.78
CA GLU A 99 17.85 1.48 -3.84
C GLU A 99 19.20 1.96 -3.24
N TYR A 100 19.15 2.54 -2.03
CA TYR A 100 20.30 2.93 -1.23
C TYR A 100 20.15 2.47 0.22
N GLY A 101 20.79 1.34 0.57
CA GLY A 101 20.80 0.79 1.94
C GLY A 101 19.68 -0.21 2.23
N GLU A 102 19.46 -0.46 3.50
CA GLU A 102 18.43 -1.35 4.02
C GLU A 102 17.51 -0.56 4.95
N ASP A 103 16.22 -0.86 4.92
CA ASP A 103 15.25 -0.37 5.91
C ASP A 103 14.59 -1.56 6.60
N VAL A 104 14.05 -1.33 7.78
CA VAL A 104 13.40 -2.35 8.59
C VAL A 104 11.99 -1.90 8.93
N ILE A 105 11.03 -2.75 8.65
CA ILE A 105 9.64 -2.55 9.08
C ILE A 105 9.30 -3.52 10.21
N GLU A 106 8.35 -3.11 11.02
CA GLU A 106 7.87 -3.87 12.17
C GLU A 106 6.35 -3.85 12.27
N VAL A 107 5.81 -4.86 12.92
CA VAL A 107 4.39 -5.01 13.24
C VAL A 107 4.25 -5.56 14.65
N HIS A 108 3.24 -5.14 15.41
CA HIS A 108 2.96 -5.74 16.72
C HIS A 108 2.63 -7.22 16.58
N LYS A 109 3.24 -8.05 17.42
CA LYS A 109 2.93 -9.49 17.49
C LYS A 109 1.47 -9.76 17.83
N SER A 110 0.88 -8.90 18.69
CA SER A 110 -0.50 -9.02 19.16
C SER A 110 -1.56 -8.72 18.12
N ASP A 111 -1.21 -7.99 17.04
CA ASP A 111 -2.18 -7.47 16.08
C ASP A 111 -2.52 -8.47 14.97
N LEU A 112 -1.76 -9.54 14.87
CA LEU A 112 -1.95 -10.60 13.89
C LEU A 112 -2.11 -11.96 14.59
N SER A 113 -3.00 -12.79 14.06
CA SER A 113 -3.23 -14.14 14.56
C SER A 113 -3.20 -15.16 13.42
N PRO A 114 -2.84 -16.42 13.70
CA PRO A 114 -2.82 -17.47 12.70
C PRO A 114 -4.17 -17.62 11.97
N GLY A 115 -4.10 -17.70 10.65
CA GLY A 115 -5.25 -17.87 9.77
C GLY A 115 -5.97 -16.58 9.38
N MET A 116 -5.64 -15.42 9.98
CA MET A 116 -6.24 -14.12 9.58
C MET A 116 -6.02 -13.83 8.10
N LYS A 117 -7.06 -13.30 7.47
CA LYS A 117 -7.10 -12.88 6.06
C LYS A 117 -6.94 -11.37 6.00
N VAL A 118 -5.83 -10.92 5.47
CA VAL A 118 -5.42 -9.51 5.52
C VAL A 118 -5.40 -8.91 4.11
N LEU A 119 -6.03 -7.75 3.95
CA LEU A 119 -5.81 -6.87 2.80
C LEU A 119 -4.62 -5.95 3.11
N LEU A 120 -3.54 -6.05 2.35
CA LEU A 120 -2.37 -5.19 2.50
C LEU A 120 -2.49 -3.97 1.59
N VAL A 121 -2.39 -2.78 2.18
CA VAL A 121 -2.69 -1.50 1.51
C VAL A 121 -1.47 -0.58 1.50
N ASP A 122 -1.21 0.05 0.36
CA ASP A 122 -0.30 1.17 0.23
C ASP A 122 -0.90 2.27 -0.66
N ASP A 123 -0.30 3.44 -0.67
CA ASP A 123 -0.69 4.54 -1.56
C ASP A 123 -0.15 4.35 -2.97
N LEU A 124 1.11 3.95 -3.09
CA LEU A 124 1.81 3.81 -4.36
C LEU A 124 2.69 2.56 -4.37
N ILE A 125 2.54 1.75 -5.39
CA ILE A 125 3.35 0.55 -5.62
C ILE A 125 4.41 0.88 -6.66
N ALA A 126 5.65 1.06 -6.20
CA ALA A 126 6.83 1.31 -7.03
C ALA A 126 7.51 -0.03 -7.37
N THR A 127 8.58 -0.39 -6.68
CA THR A 127 9.29 -1.66 -6.87
C THR A 127 8.65 -2.86 -6.17
N GLY A 128 7.79 -2.63 -5.19
CA GLY A 128 7.12 -3.66 -4.41
C GLY A 128 7.94 -4.26 -3.24
N GLY A 129 9.19 -3.85 -3.06
CA GLY A 129 10.07 -4.40 -2.03
C GLY A 129 9.52 -4.29 -0.61
N THR A 130 9.03 -3.10 -0.24
CA THR A 130 8.41 -2.85 1.07
C THR A 130 7.17 -3.72 1.29
N LEU A 131 6.30 -3.83 0.27
CA LEU A 131 5.09 -4.65 0.34
C LEU A 131 5.41 -6.15 0.44
N ARG A 132 6.48 -6.60 -0.23
CA ARG A 132 6.96 -7.98 -0.09
C ARG A 132 7.44 -8.27 1.33
N ALA A 133 8.22 -7.37 1.94
CA ALA A 133 8.66 -7.49 3.34
C ALA A 133 7.46 -7.47 4.30
N ALA A 134 6.50 -6.58 4.08
CA ALA A 134 5.26 -6.50 4.85
C ALA A 134 4.45 -7.80 4.77
N ALA A 135 4.30 -8.36 3.57
CA ALA A 135 3.62 -9.64 3.38
C ALA A 135 4.36 -10.80 4.09
N GLY A 136 5.70 -10.76 4.09
CA GLY A 136 6.53 -11.72 4.83
C GLY A 136 6.29 -11.66 6.34
N LEU A 137 6.18 -10.45 6.93
CA LEU A 137 5.85 -10.28 8.35
C LEU A 137 4.46 -10.82 8.70
N ILE A 138 3.47 -10.54 7.85
CA ILE A 138 2.10 -11.05 8.01
C ILE A 138 2.12 -12.59 7.99
N ALA A 139 2.87 -13.18 7.07
CA ALA A 139 3.02 -14.63 6.99
C ALA A 139 3.77 -15.22 8.20
N GLN A 140 4.81 -14.54 8.70
CA GLN A 140 5.56 -14.95 9.89
C GLN A 140 4.66 -14.98 11.14
N ALA A 141 3.66 -14.11 11.22
CA ALA A 141 2.65 -14.14 12.27
C ALA A 141 1.57 -15.24 12.07
N GLY A 142 1.68 -16.03 11.02
CA GLY A 142 0.70 -17.07 10.67
C GLY A 142 -0.55 -16.58 9.97
N ALA A 143 -0.63 -15.28 9.66
CA ALA A 143 -1.71 -14.68 8.87
C ALA A 143 -1.38 -14.75 7.36
N ARG A 144 -2.34 -14.42 6.51
CA ARG A 144 -2.13 -14.44 5.06
C ARG A 144 -2.61 -13.16 4.39
N VAL A 145 -1.84 -12.65 3.47
CA VAL A 145 -2.26 -11.59 2.56
C VAL A 145 -3.21 -12.19 1.52
N VAL A 146 -4.43 -11.68 1.45
CA VAL A 146 -5.44 -12.09 0.45
C VAL A 146 -5.15 -11.39 -0.86
N GLU A 147 -4.84 -10.10 -0.78
CA GLU A 147 -4.52 -9.25 -1.92
C GLU A 147 -3.73 -8.03 -1.45
N ILE A 148 -2.94 -7.46 -2.35
CA ILE A 148 -2.25 -6.18 -2.16
C ILE A 148 -3.00 -5.12 -2.97
N PHE A 149 -3.34 -4.01 -2.32
CA PHE A 149 -3.99 -2.88 -2.94
C PHE A 149 -3.10 -1.64 -2.91
N GLY A 150 -3.00 -0.95 -4.04
CA GLY A 150 -2.39 0.37 -4.16
C GLY A 150 -3.35 1.35 -4.84
N VAL A 151 -3.30 2.63 -4.46
CA VAL A 151 -4.02 3.64 -5.22
C VAL A 151 -3.37 3.83 -6.58
N VAL A 152 -2.04 3.89 -6.59
CA VAL A 152 -1.22 4.06 -7.80
C VAL A 152 -0.28 2.88 -7.98
N GLY A 153 -0.13 2.41 -9.20
CA GLY A 153 0.91 1.46 -9.60
C GLY A 153 1.85 2.07 -10.62
N LEU A 154 3.15 1.76 -10.48
CA LEU A 154 4.20 2.14 -11.43
C LEU A 154 4.80 0.87 -12.06
N PRO A 155 4.13 0.27 -13.07
CA PRO A 155 4.55 -1.01 -13.64
C PRO A 155 5.95 -0.97 -14.28
N PHE A 156 6.41 0.18 -14.72
CA PHE A 156 7.76 0.34 -15.26
C PHE A 156 8.89 0.11 -14.24
N LEU A 157 8.58 0.10 -12.92
CA LEU A 157 9.51 -0.25 -11.84
C LEU A 157 9.45 -1.75 -11.45
N ASP A 158 8.81 -2.57 -12.27
CA ASP A 158 8.77 -4.04 -12.17
C ASP A 158 8.32 -4.61 -10.81
N HIS A 159 7.34 -3.96 -10.18
CA HIS A 159 6.74 -4.51 -8.96
C HIS A 159 6.12 -5.91 -9.18
N ALA A 160 5.79 -6.24 -10.42
CA ALA A 160 5.20 -7.53 -10.76
C ALA A 160 6.14 -8.70 -10.43
N SER A 161 7.45 -8.57 -10.67
CA SER A 161 8.45 -9.56 -10.29
C SER A 161 8.57 -9.71 -8.77
N ALA A 162 8.61 -8.58 -8.05
CA ALA A 162 8.72 -8.60 -6.59
C ALA A 162 7.49 -9.19 -5.92
N LEU A 163 6.30 -8.97 -6.47
CA LEU A 163 5.01 -9.35 -5.89
C LEU A 163 4.31 -10.50 -6.65
N LYS A 164 5.05 -11.31 -7.41
CA LYS A 164 4.54 -12.38 -8.29
C LYS A 164 3.65 -13.40 -7.58
N ASP A 165 3.85 -13.59 -6.28
CA ASP A 165 3.12 -14.57 -5.46
C ASP A 165 1.80 -14.00 -4.92
N PHE A 166 1.52 -12.72 -5.21
CA PHE A 166 0.35 -12.01 -4.70
C PHE A 166 -0.51 -11.49 -5.85
N ARG A 167 -1.81 -11.46 -5.61
CA ARG A 167 -2.70 -10.66 -6.42
C ARG A 167 -2.53 -9.19 -6.04
N VAL A 168 -2.31 -8.34 -7.04
CA VAL A 168 -2.11 -6.89 -6.88
C VAL A 168 -3.16 -6.15 -7.67
N THR A 169 -3.85 -5.21 -7.03
CA THR A 169 -4.82 -4.32 -7.68
C THR A 169 -4.45 -2.86 -7.43
N THR A 170 -4.50 -2.05 -8.47
CA THR A 170 -4.31 -0.60 -8.40
C THR A 170 -5.46 0.13 -9.07
N LEU A 171 -5.78 1.36 -8.62
CA LEU A 171 -6.84 2.18 -9.22
C LEU A 171 -6.34 2.92 -10.46
N VAL A 172 -5.10 3.37 -10.43
CA VAL A 172 -4.43 4.11 -11.51
C VAL A 172 -3.07 3.49 -11.77
N GLN A 173 -2.64 3.50 -13.03
CA GLN A 173 -1.30 3.08 -13.41
C GLN A 173 -0.67 4.12 -14.33
N PHE A 174 0.58 4.44 -14.08
CA PHE A 174 1.40 5.26 -14.97
C PHE A 174 2.48 4.37 -15.61
N ALA A 175 2.56 4.42 -16.94
CA ALA A 175 3.37 3.47 -17.71
C ALA A 175 4.83 3.93 -17.93
N SER A 176 5.17 5.18 -17.59
CA SER A 176 6.51 5.73 -17.84
C SER A 176 6.95 6.71 -16.77
N GLU A 177 8.27 6.89 -16.64
CA GLU A 177 8.92 7.95 -15.85
C GLU A 177 8.96 9.30 -16.59
N HIS A 178 8.53 9.34 -17.84
CA HIS A 178 8.62 10.53 -18.70
C HIS A 178 7.20 11.04 -19.00
N ALA A 179 7.07 12.37 -18.98
CA ALA A 179 5.87 13.09 -19.36
C ALA A 179 5.59 13.00 -20.87
#